data_80ca9e23d98414f734dc4e496253d093
#
_entry.id   80ca9e23d98414f734dc4e496253d093
#
_cell.length_a   1.000
_cell.length_b   1.000
_cell.length_c   1.000
_cell.angle_alpha   90.00
_cell.angle_beta   90.00
_cell.angle_gamma   90.00
#
_symmetry.space_group_name_H-M   'P 1'
#
loop_
_entity.id
_entity.type
_entity.pdbx_description
1 polymer ?
#
loop_
_entity_poly.entity_id
_entity_poly.type
_entity_poly.pdbx_seq_one_letter_code
_entity_poly.pdbx_strand_id
1 'polypeptide(L)'
;MSELAQKIDINWYCKHTWRRASYNTMWCLLGCSIGDFGTIAYFQFMGIAWPVLAIMTLAIINGLITSILLETFILFRQMPLKAAFQTALGMSLISMISMEAAMNLTDFIATGGAQLTWWVSPIMLIVGVITPLPYNYWRLKALGKACH
;
A
#
# COMPACT_ATOMS: atom_id res chain seq x y z
N MET A 1 -27.25 -6.34 19.23
CA MET A 1 -26.21 -7.35 18.84
C MET A 1 -26.60 -8.17 17.62
N SER A 2 -27.84 -8.17 17.19
CA SER A 2 -28.30 -8.90 15.99
C SER A 2 -28.22 -8.11 14.67
N GLU A 3 -27.95 -6.82 14.72
CA GLU A 3 -27.86 -5.97 13.51
C GLU A 3 -26.46 -5.96 12.86
N LEU A 4 -25.45 -6.41 13.57
CA LEU A 4 -24.07 -6.49 13.03
C LEU A 4 -23.82 -7.73 12.16
N ALA A 5 -24.77 -8.64 12.09
CA ALA A 5 -24.74 -9.81 11.23
C ALA A 5 -25.62 -9.66 9.98
N GLN A 6 -25.94 -8.42 9.59
CA GLN A 6 -26.47 -8.20 8.26
C GLN A 6 -25.40 -8.66 7.28
N LYS A 7 -25.58 -9.84 6.72
CA LYS A 7 -24.78 -10.38 5.61
C LYS A 7 -24.63 -9.25 4.61
N ILE A 8 -23.46 -8.61 4.63
CA ILE A 8 -23.06 -7.71 3.55
C ILE A 8 -22.91 -8.63 2.35
N ASP A 9 -23.94 -8.69 1.54
CA ASP A 9 -23.92 -9.44 0.29
C ASP A 9 -22.95 -8.69 -0.63
N ILE A 10 -21.66 -9.05 -0.51
CA ILE A 10 -20.57 -8.39 -1.22
C ILE A 10 -20.65 -8.87 -2.66
N ASN A 11 -21.29 -8.08 -3.49
CA ASN A 11 -21.25 -8.30 -4.93
C ASN A 11 -19.86 -7.95 -5.47
N TRP A 12 -19.05 -8.98 -5.70
CA TRP A 12 -17.69 -8.86 -6.25
C TRP A 12 -17.66 -8.48 -7.73
N TYR A 13 -18.79 -8.36 -8.38
CA TYR A 13 -18.89 -8.08 -9.82
C TYR A 13 -19.06 -6.59 -10.16
N CYS A 14 -19.02 -5.68 -9.18
CA CYS A 14 -19.16 -4.26 -9.46
C CYS A 14 -17.89 -3.67 -10.08
N LYS A 15 -17.92 -3.48 -11.39
CA LYS A 15 -16.81 -2.90 -12.18
C LYS A 15 -16.40 -1.51 -11.70
N HIS A 16 -17.35 -0.69 -11.29
CA HIS A 16 -17.06 0.66 -10.77
C HIS A 16 -16.26 0.61 -9.46
N THR A 17 -16.60 -0.30 -8.55
CA THR A 17 -15.88 -0.49 -7.29
C THR A 17 -14.45 -1.00 -7.54
N TRP A 18 -14.27 -1.95 -8.46
CA TRP A 18 -12.94 -2.42 -8.85
C TRP A 18 -12.08 -1.31 -9.41
N ARG A 19 -12.63 -0.49 -10.30
CA ARG A 19 -11.92 0.66 -10.86
C ARG A 19 -11.47 1.64 -9.77
N ARG A 20 -12.35 1.93 -8.82
CA ARG A 20 -12.07 2.85 -7.71
C ARG A 20 -11.05 2.26 -6.74
N ALA A 21 -11.17 0.98 -6.40
CA ALA A 21 -10.20 0.26 -5.59
C ALA A 21 -8.82 0.24 -6.24
N SER A 22 -8.76 -0.07 -7.53
CA SER A 22 -7.51 -0.07 -8.29
C SER A 22 -6.85 1.31 -8.31
N TYR A 23 -7.62 2.37 -8.55
CA TYR A 23 -7.11 3.74 -8.56
C TYR A 23 -6.50 4.13 -7.20
N ASN A 24 -7.20 3.86 -6.10
CA ASN A 24 -6.69 4.12 -4.76
C ASN A 24 -5.44 3.30 -4.45
N THR A 25 -5.44 2.02 -4.85
CA THR A 25 -4.30 1.13 -4.65
C THR A 25 -3.08 1.59 -5.43
N MET A 26 -3.25 2.11 -6.65
CA MET A 26 -2.15 2.66 -7.46
C MET A 26 -1.50 3.89 -6.81
N TRP A 27 -2.28 4.80 -6.23
CA TRP A 27 -1.73 5.95 -5.52
C TRP A 27 -0.98 5.53 -4.25
N CYS A 28 -1.54 4.57 -3.51
CA CYS A 28 -0.88 3.97 -2.36
C CYS A 28 0.44 3.30 -2.75
N LEU A 29 0.45 2.53 -3.84
CA LEU A 29 1.65 1.89 -4.37
C LEU A 29 2.72 2.91 -4.75
N LEU A 30 2.33 4.00 -5.40
CA LEU A 30 3.27 5.08 -5.77
C LEU A 30 3.95 5.65 -4.53
N GLY A 31 3.18 5.97 -3.49
CA GLY A 31 3.71 6.47 -2.23
C GLY A 31 4.64 5.48 -1.53
N CYS A 32 4.22 4.23 -1.42
CA CYS A 32 5.01 3.14 -0.84
C CYS A 32 6.31 2.93 -1.62
N SER A 33 6.24 2.87 -2.95
CA SER A 33 7.41 2.62 -3.81
C SER A 33 8.46 3.72 -3.72
N ILE A 34 8.06 4.98 -3.58
CA ILE A 34 9.00 6.10 -3.42
C ILE A 34 9.85 5.90 -2.17
N GLY A 35 9.25 5.58 -1.04
CA GLY A 35 9.97 5.38 0.22
C GLY A 35 10.74 4.08 0.28
N ASP A 36 10.12 2.98 -0.14
CA ASP A 36 10.72 1.65 -0.10
C ASP A 36 11.91 1.54 -1.07
N PHE A 37 11.69 1.78 -2.35
CA PHE A 37 12.74 1.71 -3.37
C PHE A 37 13.81 2.79 -3.16
N GLY A 38 13.42 3.98 -2.71
CA GLY A 38 14.38 5.04 -2.38
C GLY A 38 15.33 4.62 -1.25
N THR A 39 14.83 3.96 -0.23
CA THR A 39 15.64 3.44 0.88
C THR A 39 16.57 2.33 0.42
N ILE A 40 16.07 1.33 -0.28
CA ILE A 40 16.89 0.21 -0.79
C ILE A 40 17.96 0.74 -1.74
N ALA A 41 17.59 1.61 -2.66
CA ALA A 41 18.54 2.24 -3.60
C ALA A 41 19.63 3.04 -2.88
N TYR A 42 19.29 3.79 -1.84
CA TYR A 42 20.25 4.54 -1.04
C TYR A 42 21.31 3.62 -0.43
N PHE A 43 20.91 2.55 0.23
CA PHE A 43 21.86 1.59 0.82
C PHE A 43 22.68 0.87 -0.24
N GLN A 44 22.06 0.53 -1.36
CA GLN A 44 22.73 -0.16 -2.47
C GLN A 44 23.79 0.71 -3.15
N PHE A 45 23.48 1.98 -3.43
CA PHE A 45 24.44 2.90 -4.07
C PHE A 45 25.55 3.38 -3.13
N MET A 46 25.25 3.55 -1.84
CA MET A 46 26.24 3.96 -0.84
C MET A 46 27.12 2.80 -0.38
N GLY A 47 26.78 1.55 -0.74
CA GLY A 47 27.55 0.37 -0.35
C GLY A 47 27.56 0.12 1.17
N ILE A 48 26.50 0.57 1.88
CA ILE A 48 26.41 0.42 3.34
C ILE A 48 26.03 -1.01 3.68
N ALA A 49 26.92 -1.72 4.33
CA ALA A 49 26.72 -3.11 4.74
C ALA A 49 25.89 -3.22 6.05
N TRP A 50 24.60 -2.97 5.96
CA TRP A 50 23.68 -3.23 7.06
C TRP A 50 23.04 -4.61 6.92
N PRO A 51 22.55 -5.20 8.03
CA PRO A 51 21.76 -6.43 7.96
C PRO A 51 20.53 -6.25 7.06
N VAL A 52 20.27 -7.22 6.19
CA VAL A 52 19.16 -7.18 5.23
C VAL A 52 17.84 -6.85 5.91
N LEU A 53 17.58 -7.49 7.06
CA LEU A 53 16.35 -7.28 7.81
C LEU A 53 16.20 -5.82 8.30
N ALA A 54 17.30 -5.17 8.67
CA ALA A 54 17.28 -3.77 9.09
C ALA A 54 16.98 -2.83 7.91
N ILE A 55 17.56 -3.09 6.75
CA ILE A 55 17.29 -2.32 5.51
C ILE A 55 15.83 -2.47 5.11
N MET A 56 15.29 -3.69 5.10
CA MET A 56 13.90 -3.97 4.76
C MET A 56 12.94 -3.29 5.75
N THR A 57 13.21 -3.36 7.05
CA THR A 57 12.38 -2.70 8.07
C THR A 57 12.36 -1.19 7.86
N LEU A 58 13.52 -0.59 7.60
CA LEU A 58 13.60 0.85 7.33
C LEU A 58 12.91 1.23 6.03
N ALA A 59 13.04 0.41 4.99
CA ALA A 59 12.35 0.60 3.72
C ALA A 59 10.83 0.59 3.89
N ILE A 60 10.28 -0.37 4.64
CA ILE A 60 8.85 -0.45 4.96
C ILE A 60 8.39 0.80 5.73
N ILE A 61 9.12 1.22 6.75
CA ILE A 61 8.78 2.42 7.53
C ILE A 61 8.76 3.66 6.64
N ASN A 62 9.77 3.86 5.80
CA ASN A 62 9.83 4.98 4.88
C ASN A 62 8.74 4.92 3.81
N GLY A 63 8.43 3.74 3.30
CA GLY A 63 7.33 3.51 2.37
C GLY A 63 5.98 3.89 2.97
N LEU A 64 5.73 3.48 4.21
CA LEU A 64 4.52 3.87 4.95
C LEU A 64 4.44 5.39 5.15
N ILE A 65 5.52 6.03 5.56
CA ILE A 65 5.57 7.48 5.79
C ILE A 65 5.28 8.22 4.48
N THR A 66 5.97 7.89 3.40
CA THR A 66 5.77 8.56 2.09
C THR A 66 4.38 8.32 1.53
N SER A 67 3.81 7.14 1.72
CA SER A 67 2.44 6.82 1.30
C SER A 67 1.40 7.63 2.08
N ILE A 68 1.54 7.71 3.41
CA ILE A 68 0.65 8.50 4.26
C ILE A 68 0.74 9.99 3.91
N LEU A 69 1.94 10.50 3.67
CA LEU A 69 2.14 11.89 3.28
C LEU A 69 1.49 12.19 1.91
N LEU A 70 1.70 11.32 0.93
CA LEU A 70 1.12 11.48 -0.41
C LEU A 70 -0.41 11.43 -0.35
N GLU A 71 -0.97 10.46 0.35
CA GLU A 71 -2.42 10.30 0.49
C GLU A 71 -3.03 11.49 1.26
N THR A 72 -2.38 11.94 2.33
CA THR A 72 -2.78 13.13 3.08
C THR A 72 -2.77 14.37 2.18
N PHE A 73 -1.75 14.54 1.35
CA PHE A 73 -1.65 15.65 0.41
C PHE A 73 -2.78 15.64 -0.63
N ILE A 74 -3.16 14.48 -1.14
CA ILE A 74 -4.27 14.33 -2.08
C ILE A 74 -5.60 14.68 -1.39
N LEU A 75 -5.82 14.17 -0.18
CA LEU A 75 -7.04 14.39 0.60
C LEU A 75 -7.16 15.82 1.14
N PHE A 76 -6.03 16.48 1.43
CA PHE A 76 -6.01 17.85 1.92
C PHE A 76 -6.69 18.85 0.96
N ARG A 77 -6.72 18.53 -0.32
CA ARG A 77 -7.44 19.35 -1.30
C ARG A 77 -8.96 19.25 -1.18
N GLN A 78 -9.47 18.27 -0.45
CA GLN A 78 -10.90 17.96 -0.34
C GLN A 78 -11.43 18.13 1.09
N MET A 79 -10.55 18.11 2.09
CA MET A 79 -10.93 18.17 3.51
C MET A 79 -9.82 18.83 4.35
N PRO A 80 -10.12 19.30 5.58
CA PRO A 80 -9.12 19.86 6.47
C PRO A 80 -7.96 18.91 6.74
N LEU A 81 -6.75 19.44 6.88
CA LEU A 81 -5.50 18.65 7.04
C LEU A 81 -5.60 17.58 8.13
N LYS A 82 -6.15 17.92 9.29
CA LYS A 82 -6.32 16.96 10.40
C LYS A 82 -7.20 15.77 9.99
N ALA A 83 -8.32 16.04 9.32
CA ALA A 83 -9.23 15.00 8.83
C ALA A 83 -8.59 14.19 7.72
N ALA A 84 -7.85 14.83 6.81
CA ALA A 84 -7.11 14.16 5.73
C ALA A 84 -6.08 13.17 6.29
N PHE A 85 -5.29 13.61 7.27
CA PHE A 85 -4.29 12.77 7.94
C PHE A 85 -4.92 11.59 8.69
N GLN A 86 -5.97 11.82 9.46
CA GLN A 86 -6.68 10.76 10.18
C GLN A 86 -7.32 9.75 9.22
N THR A 87 -7.83 10.21 8.10
CA THR A 87 -8.41 9.35 7.06
C THR A 87 -7.33 8.51 6.39
N ALA A 88 -6.22 9.12 6.00
CA ALA A 88 -5.09 8.40 5.41
C ALA A 88 -4.57 7.32 6.38
N LEU A 89 -4.34 7.69 7.64
CA LEU A 89 -3.82 6.76 8.64
C LEU A 89 -4.81 5.63 8.97
N GLY A 90 -6.06 5.97 9.25
CA GLY A 90 -7.05 4.99 9.72
C GLY A 90 -7.60 4.08 8.62
N MET A 91 -7.71 4.58 7.39
CA MET A 91 -8.34 3.84 6.30
C MET A 91 -7.36 3.01 5.46
N SER A 92 -6.12 3.42 5.37
CA SER A 92 -5.17 2.84 4.42
C SER A 92 -4.05 2.04 5.08
N LEU A 93 -3.85 2.16 6.38
CA LEU A 93 -2.70 1.56 7.09
C LEU A 93 -2.58 0.05 6.87
N ILE A 94 -3.68 -0.70 7.00
CA ILE A 94 -3.67 -2.17 6.80
C ILE A 94 -3.31 -2.52 5.37
N SER A 95 -3.87 -1.80 4.41
CA SER A 95 -3.57 -1.96 2.99
C SER A 95 -2.09 -1.66 2.69
N MET A 96 -1.56 -0.57 3.25
CA MET A 96 -0.15 -0.18 3.10
C MET A 96 0.80 -1.22 3.69
N ILE A 97 0.53 -1.70 4.91
CA ILE A 97 1.37 -2.73 5.56
C ILE A 97 1.37 -4.02 4.75
N SER A 98 0.22 -4.47 4.27
CA SER A 98 0.14 -5.68 3.45
C SER A 98 0.86 -5.54 2.12
N MET A 99 0.79 -4.37 1.49
CA MET A 99 1.50 -4.05 0.26
C MET A 99 3.03 -4.08 0.47
N GLU A 100 3.51 -3.36 1.47
CA GLU A 100 4.93 -3.30 1.81
C GLU A 100 5.50 -4.67 2.18
N ALA A 101 4.78 -5.43 3.00
CA ALA A 101 5.19 -6.78 3.36
C ALA A 101 5.29 -7.70 2.14
N ALA A 102 4.32 -7.63 1.22
CA ALA A 102 4.32 -8.42 0.01
C ALA A 102 5.46 -8.03 -0.94
N MET A 103 5.74 -6.75 -1.11
CA MET A 103 6.83 -6.25 -1.95
C MET A 103 8.18 -6.68 -1.41
N ASN A 104 8.43 -6.46 -0.12
CA ASN A 104 9.69 -6.82 0.52
C ASN A 104 9.90 -8.33 0.61
N LEU A 105 8.85 -9.11 0.87
CA LEU A 105 8.93 -10.57 0.83
C LEU A 105 9.27 -11.09 -0.58
N THR A 106 8.70 -10.48 -1.60
CA THR A 106 9.01 -10.80 -3.01
C THR A 106 10.47 -10.53 -3.33
N ASP A 107 11.00 -9.37 -2.91
CA ASP A 107 12.42 -9.05 -3.08
C ASP A 107 13.31 -10.06 -2.36
N PHE A 108 13.01 -10.35 -1.11
CA PHE A 108 13.76 -11.31 -0.32
C PHE A 108 13.78 -12.72 -0.94
N ILE A 109 12.66 -13.20 -1.44
CA ILE A 109 12.58 -14.53 -2.10
C ILE A 109 13.34 -14.52 -3.43
N ALA A 110 13.26 -13.44 -4.19
CA ALA A 110 13.84 -13.37 -5.53
C ALA A 110 15.34 -13.10 -5.52
N THR A 111 15.84 -12.31 -4.57
CA THR A 111 17.24 -11.85 -4.53
C THR A 111 18.03 -12.39 -3.34
N GLY A 112 17.35 -12.92 -2.32
CA GLY A 112 17.94 -13.32 -1.05
C GLY A 112 18.30 -12.15 -0.13
N GLY A 113 17.88 -10.94 -0.46
CA GLY A 113 18.19 -9.73 0.31
C GLY A 113 17.32 -8.54 -0.06
N ALA A 114 17.71 -7.37 0.39
CA ALA A 114 17.09 -6.10 -0.01
C ALA A 114 17.91 -5.53 -1.19
N GLN A 115 17.53 -5.88 -2.40
CA GLN A 115 18.25 -5.48 -3.62
C GLN A 115 17.28 -5.03 -4.71
N LEU A 116 17.38 -3.77 -5.08
CA LEU A 116 16.61 -3.22 -6.18
C LEU A 116 17.22 -3.64 -7.52
N THR A 117 16.62 -4.63 -8.17
CA THR A 117 17.02 -5.10 -9.49
C THR A 117 15.92 -4.78 -10.50
N TRP A 118 16.32 -4.49 -11.74
CA TRP A 118 15.39 -4.06 -12.79
C TRP A 118 14.34 -5.12 -13.16
N TRP A 119 14.62 -6.41 -12.97
CA TRP A 119 13.66 -7.48 -13.27
C TRP A 119 12.76 -7.86 -12.08
N VAL A 120 13.23 -7.65 -10.83
CA VAL A 120 12.44 -7.90 -9.62
C VAL A 120 11.48 -6.75 -9.33
N SER A 121 11.88 -5.50 -9.60
CA SER A 121 11.08 -4.32 -9.33
C SER A 121 9.67 -4.36 -9.96
N PRO A 122 9.49 -4.73 -11.25
CA PRO A 122 8.14 -4.90 -11.81
C PRO A 122 7.31 -5.96 -11.11
N ILE A 123 7.95 -7.06 -10.69
CA ILE A 123 7.27 -8.15 -9.96
C ILE A 123 6.81 -7.68 -8.59
N MET A 124 7.66 -6.94 -7.86
CA MET A 124 7.31 -6.33 -6.57
C MET A 124 6.10 -5.41 -6.72
N LEU A 125 6.07 -4.58 -7.76
CA LEU A 125 4.95 -3.66 -8.02
C LEU A 125 3.65 -4.42 -8.32
N ILE A 126 3.70 -5.46 -9.13
CA ILE A 126 2.54 -6.29 -9.46
C ILE A 126 1.99 -6.98 -8.20
N VAL A 127 2.85 -7.62 -7.42
CA VAL A 127 2.48 -8.28 -6.16
C VAL A 127 1.95 -7.25 -5.16
N GLY A 128 2.59 -6.07 -5.09
CA GLY A 128 2.18 -4.97 -4.23
C GLY A 128 0.77 -4.44 -4.57
N VAL A 129 0.37 -4.43 -5.83
CA VAL A 129 -1.00 -4.06 -6.25
C VAL A 129 -2.01 -5.15 -5.90
N ILE A 130 -1.70 -6.38 -6.28
CA ILE A 130 -2.64 -7.51 -6.17
C ILE A 130 -2.96 -7.83 -4.71
N THR A 131 -1.98 -7.76 -3.82
CA THR A 131 -2.13 -8.15 -2.41
C THR A 131 -3.18 -7.34 -1.67
N PRO A 132 -3.18 -5.98 -1.67
CA PRO A 132 -4.18 -5.19 -0.96
C PRO A 132 -5.49 -5.00 -1.74
N LEU A 133 -5.52 -5.31 -3.03
CA LEU A 133 -6.65 -4.99 -3.90
C LEU A 133 -7.98 -5.61 -3.43
N PRO A 134 -8.05 -6.91 -3.06
CA PRO A 134 -9.29 -7.50 -2.54
C PRO A 134 -9.75 -6.84 -1.23
N TYR A 135 -8.81 -6.48 -0.35
CA TYR A 135 -9.09 -5.78 0.88
C TYR A 135 -9.65 -4.37 0.61
N ASN A 136 -9.06 -3.63 -0.31
CA ASN A 136 -9.52 -2.30 -0.69
C ASN A 136 -10.92 -2.35 -1.33
N TYR A 137 -11.19 -3.36 -2.15
CA TYR A 137 -12.53 -3.60 -2.70
C TYR A 137 -13.56 -3.86 -1.60
N TRP A 138 -13.25 -4.80 -0.71
CA TRP A 138 -14.12 -5.13 0.43
C TRP A 138 -14.40 -3.91 1.31
N ARG A 139 -13.37 -3.12 1.60
CA ARG A 139 -13.50 -1.90 2.41
C ARG A 139 -14.43 -0.86 1.78
N LEU A 140 -14.32 -0.64 0.47
CA LEU A 140 -15.21 0.28 -0.24
C LEU A 140 -16.67 -0.19 -0.18
N LYS A 141 -16.91 -1.49 -0.26
CA LYS A 141 -18.24 -2.07 -0.10
C LYS A 141 -18.76 -1.95 1.32
N ALA A 142 -17.96 -2.30 2.31
CA ALA A 142 -18.32 -2.25 3.72
C ALA A 142 -18.65 -0.83 4.21
N LEU A 143 -17.99 0.19 3.67
CA LEU A 143 -18.22 1.60 4.02
C LEU A 143 -19.33 2.26 3.20
N GLY A 144 -20.06 1.52 2.37
CA GLY A 144 -21.15 2.04 1.56
C GLY A 144 -20.74 3.06 0.50
N LYS A 145 -19.45 3.18 0.20
CA LYS A 145 -18.89 4.13 -0.80
C LYS A 145 -18.81 3.53 -2.21
N ALA A 146 -19.36 2.34 -2.38
CA ALA A 146 -19.30 1.60 -3.62
C ALA A 146 -20.65 1.55 -4.29
N CYS A 147 -20.66 1.72 -5.60
CA CYS A 147 -21.81 1.55 -6.48
C CYS A 147 -23.08 2.25 -6.00
N HIS A 148 -23.18 3.50 -6.29
CA HIS A 148 -24.45 4.19 -6.42
C HIS A 148 -24.71 4.44 -7.89
#